data_93043bd7463165b2a73785c7b0f0e5e4
#
_entry.id   93043bd7463165b2a73785c7b0f0e5e4
#
_cell.length_a   1.000
_cell.length_b   1.000
_cell.length_c   1.000
_cell.angle_alpha   90.00
_cell.angle_beta   90.00
_cell.angle_gamma   90.00
#
_symmetry.space_group_name_H-M   'P 1'
#
loop_
_entity.id
_entity.type
_entity.pdbx_description
1 polymer ?
#
loop_
_entity_poly.entity_id
_entity_poly.type
_entity_poly.pdbx_seq_one_letter_code
_entity_poly.pdbx_strand_id
1 'polypeptide(L)'
;MKSHDEMLSEWMKYPEFKSEYHAIEAEFVLFDMLFKARNKAGLTQEEVARRIGAKAPAIAHIESGGGKKKHSPSLTTLQKYAEAVGCKLEIRLVPLGL
;
A
#
# COMPACT_ATOMS: atom_id res chain seq x y z
N MET A 1 -8.29 24.54 20.12
CA MET A 1 -7.99 23.18 19.63
C MET A 1 -7.41 23.25 18.22
N LYS A 2 -6.25 22.65 18.02
CA LYS A 2 -5.60 22.71 16.72
C LYS A 2 -6.25 21.74 15.75
N SER A 3 -6.33 22.13 14.49
CA SER A 3 -6.82 21.25 13.44
C SER A 3 -5.81 20.13 13.19
N HIS A 4 -6.25 19.09 12.51
CA HIS A 4 -5.38 17.99 12.12
C HIS A 4 -4.17 18.49 11.31
N ASP A 5 -4.41 19.40 10.37
CA ASP A 5 -3.36 19.96 9.53
C ASP A 5 -2.37 20.80 10.33
N GLU A 6 -2.85 21.57 11.31
CA GLU A 6 -1.97 22.35 12.17
C GLU A 6 -1.07 21.45 13.03
N MET A 7 -1.62 20.37 13.55
CA MET A 7 -0.86 19.40 14.34
C MET A 7 0.21 18.71 13.48
N LEU A 8 -0.14 18.28 12.29
CA LEU A 8 0.81 17.68 11.37
C LEU A 8 1.91 18.66 10.99
N SER A 9 1.54 19.91 10.76
CA SER A 9 2.48 20.97 10.42
C SER A 9 3.54 21.17 11.50
N GLU A 10 3.13 21.12 12.79
CA GLU A 10 4.07 21.20 13.89
C GLU A 10 4.96 19.98 14.02
N TRP A 11 4.38 18.79 13.90
CA TRP A 11 5.12 17.54 14.03
C TRP A 11 6.10 17.34 12.89
N MET A 12 5.75 17.83 11.70
CA MET A 12 6.62 17.72 10.52
C MET A 12 7.90 18.53 10.61
N LYS A 13 8.03 19.36 11.65
CA LYS A 13 9.28 20.07 11.93
C LYS A 13 10.35 19.13 12.48
N TYR A 14 9.95 17.96 13.00
CA TYR A 14 10.87 16.97 13.54
C TYR A 14 11.19 15.94 12.46
N PRO A 15 12.48 15.82 12.05
CA PRO A 15 12.87 14.95 10.94
C PRO A 15 12.44 13.49 11.11
N GLU A 16 12.52 12.95 12.33
CA GLU A 16 12.13 11.57 12.59
C GLU A 16 10.65 11.34 12.35
N PHE A 17 9.81 12.22 12.87
CA PHE A 17 8.37 12.11 12.67
C PHE A 17 8.00 12.26 11.19
N LYS A 18 8.64 13.21 10.50
CA LYS A 18 8.41 13.45 9.09
C LYS A 18 8.70 12.20 8.25
N SER A 19 9.81 11.53 8.54
CA SER A 19 10.20 10.31 7.84
C SER A 19 9.18 9.21 8.06
N GLU A 20 8.77 8.97 9.30
CA GLU A 20 7.78 7.95 9.63
C GLU A 20 6.41 8.24 9.00
N TYR A 21 5.99 9.50 9.04
CA TYR A 21 4.72 9.91 8.46
C TYR A 21 4.68 9.63 6.95
N HIS A 22 5.75 10.00 6.24
CA HIS A 22 5.81 9.78 4.79
C HIS A 22 5.86 8.29 4.44
N ALA A 23 6.52 7.48 5.26
CA ALA A 23 6.55 6.04 5.03
C ALA A 23 5.16 5.43 5.20
N ILE A 24 4.42 5.82 6.24
CA ILE A 24 3.06 5.34 6.49
C ILE A 24 2.13 5.78 5.37
N GLU A 25 2.24 7.04 4.93
CA GLU A 25 1.42 7.56 3.84
C GLU A 25 1.66 6.80 2.54
N ALA A 26 2.92 6.52 2.22
CA ALA A 26 3.26 5.77 1.01
C ALA A 26 2.70 4.34 1.05
N GLU A 27 2.78 3.68 2.21
CA GLU A 27 2.21 2.34 2.39
C GLU A 27 0.69 2.37 2.23
N PHE A 28 0.04 3.36 2.83
CA PHE A 28 -1.42 3.49 2.74
C PHE A 28 -1.86 3.67 1.28
N VAL A 29 -1.16 4.53 0.53
CA VAL A 29 -1.46 4.75 -0.88
C VAL A 29 -1.31 3.46 -1.68
N LEU A 30 -0.26 2.70 -1.40
CA LEU A 30 -0.02 1.42 -2.08
C LEU A 30 -1.17 0.43 -1.84
N PHE A 31 -1.55 0.23 -0.57
CA PHE A 31 -2.59 -0.75 -0.23
C PHE A 31 -3.95 -0.35 -0.78
N ASP A 32 -4.27 0.93 -0.73
CA ASP A 32 -5.50 1.45 -1.32
C ASP A 32 -5.53 1.22 -2.83
N MET A 33 -4.39 1.40 -3.49
CA MET A 33 -4.25 1.17 -4.92
C MET A 33 -4.51 -0.29 -5.28
N LEU A 34 -3.96 -1.21 -4.49
CA LEU A 34 -4.16 -2.65 -4.70
C LEU A 34 -5.64 -3.00 -4.55
N PHE A 35 -6.26 -2.53 -3.49
CA PHE A 35 -7.67 -2.75 -3.21
C PHE A 35 -8.55 -2.23 -4.35
N LYS A 36 -8.31 -1.01 -4.82
CA LYS A 36 -9.07 -0.40 -5.90
C LYS A 36 -8.88 -1.13 -7.22
N ALA A 37 -7.67 -1.58 -7.51
CA ALA A 37 -7.38 -2.33 -8.73
C ALA A 37 -8.15 -3.65 -8.74
N ARG A 38 -8.21 -4.35 -7.61
CA ARG A 38 -8.97 -5.58 -7.49
C ARG A 38 -10.47 -5.33 -7.72
N ASN A 39 -11.01 -4.31 -7.08
CA ASN A 39 -12.43 -3.96 -7.23
C ASN A 39 -12.76 -3.54 -8.65
N LYS A 40 -11.89 -2.78 -9.30
CA LYS A 40 -12.08 -2.37 -10.68
C LYS A 40 -12.08 -3.57 -11.63
N ALA A 41 -11.28 -4.58 -11.32
CA ALA A 41 -11.25 -5.81 -12.10
C ALA A 41 -12.46 -6.71 -11.83
N GLY A 42 -13.28 -6.39 -10.84
CA GLY A 42 -14.45 -7.19 -10.48
C GLY A 42 -14.09 -8.51 -9.80
N LEU A 43 -12.94 -8.58 -9.16
CA LEU A 43 -12.45 -9.81 -8.55
C LEU A 43 -12.62 -9.80 -7.04
N THR A 44 -12.92 -10.97 -6.47
CA THR A 44 -12.93 -11.16 -5.03
C THR A 44 -11.51 -11.45 -4.53
N GLN A 45 -11.29 -11.35 -3.23
CA GLN A 45 -10.02 -11.73 -2.63
C GLN A 45 -9.70 -13.19 -2.90
N GLU A 46 -10.72 -14.06 -2.89
CA GLU A 46 -10.56 -15.48 -3.18
C GLU A 46 -10.08 -15.72 -4.61
N GLU A 47 -10.63 -14.97 -5.56
CA GLU A 47 -10.26 -15.11 -6.97
C GLU A 47 -8.81 -14.66 -7.19
N VAL A 48 -8.40 -13.56 -6.59
CA VAL A 48 -7.02 -13.09 -6.68
C VAL A 48 -6.08 -14.11 -6.04
N ALA A 49 -6.44 -14.61 -4.85
CA ALA A 49 -5.65 -15.63 -4.17
C ALA A 49 -5.45 -16.86 -5.04
N ARG A 50 -6.51 -17.31 -5.69
CA ARG A 50 -6.44 -18.48 -6.60
C ARG A 50 -5.47 -18.23 -7.73
N ARG A 51 -5.50 -17.06 -8.32
CA ARG A 51 -4.62 -16.69 -9.44
C ARG A 51 -3.15 -16.62 -9.04
N ILE A 52 -2.89 -16.23 -7.81
CA ILE A 52 -1.52 -16.10 -7.28
C ILE A 52 -1.01 -17.42 -6.70
N GLY A 53 -1.91 -18.34 -6.36
CA GLY A 53 -1.55 -19.57 -5.65
C GLY A 53 -1.46 -19.36 -4.15
N ALA A 54 -2.26 -18.44 -3.62
CA ALA A 54 -2.31 -18.11 -2.19
C ALA A 54 -3.72 -18.37 -1.65
N LYS A 55 -3.95 -18.00 -0.40
CA LYS A 55 -5.25 -18.09 0.25
C LYS A 55 -5.85 -16.71 0.46
N ALA A 56 -7.18 -16.61 0.50
CA ALA A 56 -7.88 -15.34 0.66
C ALA A 56 -7.39 -14.50 1.85
N PRO A 57 -7.13 -15.07 3.04
CA PRO A 57 -6.59 -14.29 4.15
C PRO A 57 -5.26 -13.59 3.82
N ALA A 58 -4.43 -14.20 2.97
CA ALA A 58 -3.17 -13.57 2.55
C ALA A 58 -3.43 -12.31 1.73
N ILE A 59 -4.45 -12.34 0.87
CA ILE A 59 -4.82 -11.16 0.07
C ILE A 59 -5.38 -10.06 0.97
N ALA A 60 -6.26 -10.43 1.91
CA ALA A 60 -6.79 -9.48 2.88
C ALA A 60 -5.67 -8.81 3.68
N HIS A 61 -4.66 -9.60 4.06
CA HIS A 61 -3.50 -9.11 4.80
C HIS A 61 -2.70 -8.09 3.97
N ILE A 62 -2.47 -8.39 2.69
CA ILE A 62 -1.77 -7.48 1.78
C ILE A 62 -2.54 -6.16 1.66
N GLU A 63 -3.85 -6.23 1.47
CA GLU A 63 -4.68 -5.04 1.26
C GLU A 63 -4.86 -4.21 2.53
N SER A 64 -4.68 -4.80 3.71
CA SER A 64 -4.79 -4.10 4.99
C SER A 64 -3.47 -3.55 5.51
N GLY A 65 -2.39 -3.73 4.76
CA GLY A 65 -1.10 -3.21 5.15
C GLY A 65 -0.28 -4.12 6.05
N GLY A 66 -0.64 -5.39 6.12
CA GLY A 66 0.15 -6.36 6.85
C GLY A 66 -0.05 -6.37 8.37
N GLY A 67 -1.02 -5.62 8.88
CA GLY A 67 -1.35 -5.61 10.30
C GLY A 67 -0.26 -5.04 11.19
N LYS A 68 -0.26 -5.43 12.46
CA LYS A 68 0.65 -4.87 13.47
C LYS A 68 2.12 -5.21 13.25
N LYS A 69 2.44 -6.24 12.51
CA LYS A 69 3.82 -6.70 12.29
C LYS A 69 4.39 -6.24 10.97
N LYS A 70 3.97 -5.17 10.44
CA LYS A 70 4.57 -4.44 9.31
C LYS A 70 5.44 -5.23 8.33
N HIS A 71 4.97 -6.37 7.86
CA HIS A 71 5.65 -7.06 6.79
C HIS A 71 5.09 -6.54 5.47
N SER A 72 5.83 -5.66 4.85
CA SER A 72 5.48 -5.18 3.51
C SER A 72 5.57 -6.34 2.54
N PRO A 73 4.64 -6.46 1.60
CA PRO A 73 4.75 -7.49 0.58
C PRO A 73 6.00 -7.28 -0.27
N SER A 74 6.59 -8.38 -0.72
CA SER A 74 7.76 -8.32 -1.59
C SER A 74 7.37 -7.80 -2.96
N LEU A 75 8.37 -7.35 -3.73
CA LEU A 75 8.13 -6.94 -5.11
C LEU A 75 7.54 -8.08 -5.94
N THR A 76 8.01 -9.30 -5.71
CA THR A 76 7.49 -10.47 -6.40
C THR A 76 6.00 -10.64 -6.12
N THR A 77 5.59 -10.49 -4.86
CA THR A 77 4.19 -10.58 -4.47
C THR A 77 3.36 -9.49 -5.13
N LEU A 78 3.89 -8.26 -5.15
CA LEU A 78 3.21 -7.13 -5.78
C LEU A 78 3.04 -7.34 -7.29
N GLN A 79 4.06 -7.90 -7.95
CA GLN A 79 3.98 -8.22 -9.37
C GLN A 79 2.90 -9.26 -9.64
N LYS A 80 2.86 -10.32 -8.83
CA LYS A 80 1.82 -11.35 -8.97
C LYS A 80 0.43 -10.80 -8.75
N TYR A 81 0.28 -9.95 -7.74
CA TYR A 81 -1.01 -9.31 -7.46
C TYR A 81 -1.44 -8.44 -8.64
N ALA A 82 -0.53 -7.61 -9.15
CA ALA A 82 -0.83 -6.73 -10.29
C ALA A 82 -1.30 -7.54 -11.49
N GLU A 83 -0.57 -8.59 -11.85
CA GLU A 83 -0.93 -9.46 -12.97
C GLU A 83 -2.28 -10.12 -12.75
N ALA A 84 -2.55 -10.56 -11.53
CA ALA A 84 -3.82 -11.20 -11.20
C ALA A 84 -5.03 -10.29 -11.43
N VAL A 85 -4.87 -8.99 -11.26
CA VAL A 85 -5.94 -8.02 -11.47
C VAL A 85 -5.84 -7.33 -12.83
N GLY A 86 -5.02 -7.87 -13.75
CA GLY A 86 -4.92 -7.35 -15.10
C GLY A 86 -4.09 -6.08 -15.24
N CYS A 87 -3.18 -5.85 -14.30
CA CYS A 87 -2.35 -4.67 -14.27
C CYS A 87 -0.87 -5.04 -14.41
N LYS A 88 -0.06 -4.03 -14.69
CA LYS A 88 1.39 -4.13 -14.70
C LYS A 88 1.92 -3.30 -13.54
N LEU A 89 2.84 -3.86 -12.77
CA LEU A 89 3.49 -3.12 -11.70
C LEU A 89 4.54 -2.20 -12.30
N GLU A 90 4.43 -0.91 -12.02
CA GLU A 90 5.45 0.08 -12.37
C GLU A 90 6.00 0.70 -11.11
N ILE A 91 7.32 0.85 -11.06
CA ILE A 91 8.00 1.51 -9.95
C ILE A 91 8.84 2.63 -10.55
N ARG A 92 8.68 3.83 -10.02
CA ARG A 92 9.43 4.99 -10.49
C ARG A 92 10.01 5.74 -9.31
N LEU A 93 11.24 6.20 -9.50
CA LEU A 93 11.87 7.11 -8.54
C LEU A 93 11.61 8.52 -9.04
N VAL A 94 10.93 9.30 -8.21
CA VAL A 94 10.57 10.67 -8.57
C VAL A 94 11.50 11.62 -7.80
N PRO A 95 12.23 12.51 -8.50
CA PRO A 95 13.08 13.49 -7.81
C PRO A 95 12.28 14.34 -6.84
N LEU A 96 12.89 14.67 -5.72
CA LEU A 96 12.22 15.50 -4.71
C LEU A 96 12.09 16.96 -5.08
N GLY A 97 12.69 17.38 -6.17
CA GLY A 97 12.63 18.78 -6.59
C GLY A 97 13.59 19.70 -5.86
N LEU A 98 14.66 19.15 -5.31
CA LEU A 98 15.69 19.91 -4.60
C LEU A 98 16.69 20.54 -5.55
#